data_0f0294215b33ce97f923f19ee403ebfd
#
_entry.id   0f0294215b33ce97f923f19ee403ebfd
#
_cell.length_a   1.000
_cell.length_b   1.000
_cell.length_c   1.000
_cell.angle_alpha   90.00
_cell.angle_beta   90.00
_cell.angle_gamma   90.00
#
_symmetry.space_group_name_H-M   'P 1'
#
loop_
_entity.id
_entity.type
_entity.pdbx_description
1 polymer ?
#
loop_
_entity_poly.entity_id
_entity_poly.type
_entity_poly.pdbx_seq_one_letter_code
_entity_poly.pdbx_strand_id
1 'polypeptide(L)'
;VSDALPASIGTVVIGGGVVGACVAGFLADEGQDLLVVDEGRGAGSSANAGSLHVQMQSRFMRLYPENVPNMELQLPLYPKAVAFWRELAGSLNADFDLKMTGGLMVAESQDQLDFLGVKAKRERQLGLDVEILDRAQLDAIAPYFGPGIVGAELCANEGKLNPLLCNAAIRSWILARGVLLAEGVSVAGIARSGTGFAVTTTRGTVTAGRVVLAAGSGTRLLAAGMNPAINIPAVAEPLHMNITEATAPLISHLVQHADRMITLKQFGTGQIVIGGGWPARQDVPGGHAEVELASLIANASLAQHIVPSIGNLRIIRTWAGLNTSVDGMGVLGAVPAIPGLFVAIPGDAGYTLGPLSARLVADVMLDRKPGEDISPFRPERFE
;
A
#
# COMPACT_ATOMS: atom_id res chain seq x y z
N VAL A 1 21.57 -9.52 -18.17
CA VAL A 1 20.11 -9.33 -18.32
C VAL A 1 19.85 -9.20 -19.81
N SER A 2 19.10 -10.13 -20.41
CA SER A 2 18.74 -10.06 -21.84
C SER A 2 17.83 -8.87 -22.08
N ASP A 3 18.15 -7.99 -23.00
CA ASP A 3 17.30 -6.86 -23.40
C ASP A 3 16.02 -7.31 -24.16
N ALA A 4 15.98 -8.55 -24.63
CA ALA A 4 14.88 -9.10 -25.39
C ALA A 4 13.85 -9.77 -24.47
N LEU A 5 12.57 -9.43 -24.65
CA LEU A 5 11.46 -10.14 -24.02
C LEU A 5 11.28 -11.53 -24.63
N PRO A 6 10.81 -12.52 -23.84
CA PRO A 6 10.45 -13.84 -24.40
C PRO A 6 9.29 -13.70 -25.40
N ALA A 7 9.29 -14.50 -26.46
CA ALA A 7 8.17 -14.53 -27.41
C ALA A 7 6.88 -15.05 -26.76
N SER A 8 7.03 -15.97 -25.79
CA SER A 8 5.90 -16.53 -25.02
C SER A 8 6.32 -16.85 -23.59
N ILE A 9 5.36 -16.82 -22.66
CA ILE A 9 5.54 -17.08 -21.23
C ILE A 9 4.25 -17.64 -20.63
N GLY A 10 4.35 -18.37 -19.52
CA GLY A 10 3.16 -18.88 -18.82
C GLY A 10 2.27 -17.77 -18.27
N THR A 11 2.85 -16.82 -17.56
CA THR A 11 2.11 -15.72 -16.92
C THR A 11 2.86 -14.39 -17.07
N VAL A 12 2.15 -13.34 -17.46
CA VAL A 12 2.65 -11.94 -17.39
C VAL A 12 1.98 -11.24 -16.20
N VAL A 13 2.80 -10.68 -15.31
CA VAL A 13 2.36 -9.79 -14.23
C VAL A 13 2.66 -8.35 -14.65
N ILE A 14 1.65 -7.51 -14.75
CA ILE A 14 1.78 -6.10 -15.14
C ILE A 14 1.80 -5.23 -13.89
N GLY A 15 2.96 -4.62 -13.63
CA GLY A 15 3.29 -3.88 -12.42
C GLY A 15 4.21 -4.66 -11.49
N GLY A 16 5.44 -4.16 -11.31
CA GLY A 16 6.49 -4.72 -10.44
C GLY A 16 6.55 -4.08 -9.05
N GLY A 17 5.48 -3.42 -8.61
CA GLY A 17 5.32 -2.95 -7.24
C GLY A 17 5.23 -4.10 -6.24
N VAL A 18 5.11 -3.78 -4.93
CA VAL A 18 5.06 -4.79 -3.86
C VAL A 18 4.04 -5.90 -4.13
N VAL A 19 2.87 -5.55 -4.69
CA VAL A 19 1.79 -6.53 -4.95
C VAL A 19 2.16 -7.47 -6.09
N GLY A 20 2.48 -6.91 -7.26
CA GLY A 20 2.82 -7.73 -8.43
C GLY A 20 4.08 -8.56 -8.25
N ALA A 21 5.10 -8.01 -7.58
CA ALA A 21 6.30 -8.75 -7.24
C ALA A 21 5.99 -9.90 -6.27
N CYS A 22 5.14 -9.69 -5.25
CA CYS A 22 4.71 -10.77 -4.36
C CYS A 22 3.87 -11.83 -5.09
N VAL A 23 2.93 -11.45 -5.99
CA VAL A 23 2.20 -12.41 -6.82
C VAL A 23 3.19 -13.27 -7.61
N ALA A 24 4.16 -12.63 -8.27
CA ALA A 24 5.17 -13.33 -9.05
C ALA A 24 6.02 -14.27 -8.18
N GLY A 25 6.42 -13.82 -6.98
CA GLY A 25 7.20 -14.62 -6.06
C GLY A 25 6.46 -15.88 -5.59
N PHE A 26 5.20 -15.73 -5.16
CA PHE A 26 4.39 -16.87 -4.71
C PHE A 26 4.11 -17.87 -5.83
N LEU A 27 3.88 -17.41 -7.05
CA LEU A 27 3.70 -18.28 -8.19
C LEU A 27 5.01 -18.96 -8.62
N ALA A 28 6.14 -18.28 -8.52
CA ALA A 28 7.46 -18.83 -8.82
C ALA A 28 7.89 -19.89 -7.80
N ASP A 29 7.54 -19.73 -6.53
CA ASP A 29 7.74 -20.77 -5.51
C ASP A 29 7.01 -22.08 -5.83
N GLU A 30 5.95 -22.02 -6.67
CA GLU A 30 5.18 -23.16 -7.18
C GLU A 30 5.63 -23.59 -8.60
N GLY A 31 6.79 -23.13 -9.03
CA GLY A 31 7.39 -23.53 -10.31
C GLY A 31 6.72 -22.94 -11.57
N GLN A 32 5.95 -21.85 -11.40
CA GLN A 32 5.33 -21.19 -12.55
C GLN A 32 6.36 -20.36 -13.33
N ASP A 33 6.17 -20.24 -14.64
CA ASP A 33 7.00 -19.44 -15.54
C ASP A 33 6.41 -18.03 -15.68
N LEU A 34 7.20 -17.01 -15.32
CA LEU A 34 6.70 -15.65 -15.08
C LEU A 34 7.57 -14.56 -15.70
N LEU A 35 6.90 -13.56 -16.25
CA LEU A 35 7.48 -12.27 -16.62
C LEU A 35 6.74 -11.17 -15.86
N VAL A 36 7.48 -10.37 -15.09
CA VAL A 36 7.00 -9.11 -14.53
C VAL A 36 7.38 -7.98 -15.48
N VAL A 37 6.40 -7.18 -15.88
CA VAL A 37 6.61 -5.98 -16.70
C VAL A 37 6.33 -4.75 -15.84
N ASP A 38 7.31 -3.88 -15.68
CA ASP A 38 7.19 -2.66 -14.88
C ASP A 38 7.72 -1.45 -15.64
N GLU A 39 6.95 -0.39 -15.66
CA GLU A 39 7.35 0.84 -16.37
C GLU A 39 8.39 1.68 -15.61
N GLY A 40 8.67 1.34 -14.34
CA GLY A 40 9.73 1.97 -13.56
C GLY A 40 9.43 3.40 -13.10
N ARG A 41 8.18 3.85 -13.16
CA ARG A 41 7.80 5.24 -12.83
C ARG A 41 7.86 5.58 -11.35
N GLY A 42 8.17 4.60 -10.48
CA GLY A 42 8.34 4.87 -9.07
C GLY A 42 7.07 5.37 -8.36
N ALA A 43 5.90 4.84 -8.76
CA ALA A 43 4.62 5.41 -8.36
C ALA A 43 4.24 5.12 -6.90
N GLY A 44 3.71 3.92 -6.63
CA GLY A 44 3.18 3.59 -5.30
C GLY A 44 4.23 2.99 -4.37
N SER A 45 4.68 1.76 -4.65
CA SER A 45 5.53 1.00 -3.74
C SER A 45 6.92 1.60 -3.53
N SER A 46 7.55 2.13 -4.58
CA SER A 46 8.88 2.76 -4.50
C SER A 46 8.88 4.12 -3.84
N ALA A 47 7.73 4.82 -3.85
CA ALA A 47 7.53 6.09 -3.15
C ALA A 47 6.85 5.91 -1.78
N ASN A 48 6.55 4.68 -1.36
CA ASN A 48 5.83 4.44 -0.11
C ASN A 48 6.62 4.92 1.10
N ALA A 49 5.89 5.38 2.10
CA ALA A 49 6.46 5.87 3.35
C ALA A 49 6.73 4.75 4.38
N GLY A 50 6.27 3.52 4.16
CA GLY A 50 6.52 2.36 5.03
C GLY A 50 5.64 2.27 6.28
N SER A 51 4.46 2.89 6.27
CA SER A 51 3.46 2.70 7.32
C SER A 51 2.67 1.41 7.08
N LEU A 52 2.47 0.63 8.12
CA LEU A 52 1.54 -0.50 8.14
C LEU A 52 0.32 -0.10 8.96
N HIS A 53 -0.57 0.65 8.31
CA HIS A 53 -1.84 1.11 8.91
C HIS A 53 -2.80 -0.06 9.06
N VAL A 54 -3.50 -0.10 10.20
CA VAL A 54 -4.53 -1.10 10.51
C VAL A 54 -5.83 -0.43 10.90
N GLN A 55 -5.78 0.54 11.83
CA GLN A 55 -6.97 1.25 12.28
C GLN A 55 -7.58 2.10 11.16
N MET A 56 -8.90 2.24 11.15
CA MET A 56 -9.61 3.11 10.21
C MET A 56 -9.20 4.57 10.40
N GLN A 57 -9.03 5.27 9.28
CA GLN A 57 -8.72 6.69 9.29
C GLN A 57 -9.97 7.49 9.69
N SER A 58 -10.01 8.03 10.94
CA SER A 58 -11.17 8.73 11.47
C SER A 58 -11.59 9.92 10.59
N ARG A 59 -10.61 10.61 10.00
CA ARG A 59 -10.87 11.68 9.05
C ARG A 59 -11.64 11.19 7.81
N PHE A 60 -11.26 10.05 7.23
CA PHE A 60 -11.96 9.48 6.07
C PHE A 60 -13.38 9.03 6.43
N MET A 61 -13.58 8.47 7.62
CA MET A 61 -14.92 8.12 8.09
C MET A 61 -15.87 9.33 8.16
N ARG A 62 -15.34 10.51 8.47
CA ARG A 62 -16.12 11.76 8.54
C ARG A 62 -16.35 12.39 7.16
N LEU A 63 -15.35 12.31 6.27
CA LEU A 63 -15.41 12.93 4.94
C LEU A 63 -16.16 12.08 3.91
N TYR A 64 -16.09 10.76 4.06
CA TYR A 64 -16.62 9.77 3.11
C TYR A 64 -17.43 8.70 3.86
N PRO A 65 -18.50 9.08 4.59
CA PRO A 65 -19.28 8.13 5.40
C PRO A 65 -19.91 7.01 4.55
N GLU A 66 -20.15 7.25 3.26
CA GLU A 66 -20.65 6.27 2.31
C GLU A 66 -19.67 5.12 2.06
N ASN A 67 -18.38 5.33 2.23
CA ASN A 67 -17.33 4.31 2.05
C ASN A 67 -17.05 3.51 3.33
N VAL A 68 -17.57 3.92 4.47
CA VAL A 68 -17.33 3.24 5.76
C VAL A 68 -17.74 1.76 5.74
N PRO A 69 -18.89 1.36 5.18
CA PRO A 69 -19.25 -0.06 5.10
C PRO A 69 -18.21 -0.90 4.33
N ASN A 70 -17.65 -0.35 3.25
CA ASN A 70 -16.61 -1.02 2.47
C ASN A 70 -15.29 -1.14 3.25
N MET A 71 -14.90 -0.07 3.96
CA MET A 71 -13.72 -0.10 4.83
C MET A 71 -13.88 -1.16 5.93
N GLU A 72 -15.05 -1.28 6.54
CA GLU A 72 -15.34 -2.27 7.58
C GLU A 72 -15.32 -3.71 7.05
N LEU A 73 -15.77 -3.95 5.82
CA LEU A 73 -15.67 -5.26 5.17
C LEU A 73 -14.21 -5.70 4.98
N GLN A 74 -13.33 -4.76 4.67
CA GLN A 74 -11.90 -5.04 4.46
C GLN A 74 -11.10 -5.08 5.77
N LEU A 75 -11.59 -4.43 6.83
CA LEU A 75 -10.85 -4.22 8.08
C LEU A 75 -10.30 -5.51 8.73
N PRO A 76 -11.02 -6.64 8.76
CA PRO A 76 -10.51 -7.89 9.34
C PRO A 76 -9.25 -8.45 8.64
N LEU A 77 -8.96 -8.01 7.40
CA LEU A 77 -7.74 -8.41 6.70
C LEU A 77 -6.49 -7.69 7.19
N TYR A 78 -6.60 -6.50 7.79
CA TYR A 78 -5.44 -5.69 8.15
C TYR A 78 -4.55 -6.32 9.22
N PRO A 79 -5.06 -6.79 10.38
CA PRO A 79 -4.21 -7.48 11.35
C PRO A 79 -3.54 -8.73 10.77
N LYS A 80 -4.26 -9.46 9.88
CA LYS A 80 -3.73 -10.64 9.20
C LYS A 80 -2.64 -10.27 8.20
N ALA A 81 -2.80 -9.17 7.47
CA ALA A 81 -1.79 -8.67 6.54
C ALA A 81 -0.50 -8.25 7.27
N VAL A 82 -0.65 -7.63 8.44
CA VAL A 82 0.49 -7.27 9.27
C VAL A 82 1.19 -8.50 9.84
N ALA A 83 0.45 -9.52 10.28
CA ALA A 83 1.02 -10.81 10.68
C ALA A 83 1.77 -11.45 9.49
N PHE A 84 1.16 -11.43 8.30
CA PHE A 84 1.76 -11.96 7.08
C PHE A 84 3.07 -11.25 6.68
N TRP A 85 3.20 -9.93 6.95
CA TRP A 85 4.47 -9.22 6.77
C TRP A 85 5.60 -9.81 7.61
N ARG A 86 5.31 -10.24 8.86
CA ARG A 86 6.31 -10.91 9.71
C ARG A 86 6.72 -12.27 9.16
N GLU A 87 5.75 -13.05 8.69
CA GLU A 87 5.99 -14.34 8.05
C GLU A 87 6.84 -14.19 6.80
N LEU A 88 6.50 -13.21 5.95
CA LEU A 88 7.24 -12.91 4.72
C LEU A 88 8.68 -12.47 5.04
N ALA A 89 8.89 -11.60 6.03
CA ALA A 89 10.22 -11.20 6.46
C ALA A 89 11.07 -12.40 6.90
N GLY A 90 10.49 -13.29 7.69
CA GLY A 90 11.12 -14.53 8.11
C GLY A 90 11.47 -15.46 6.94
N SER A 91 10.55 -15.65 6.00
CA SER A 91 10.75 -16.51 4.83
C SER A 91 11.79 -15.97 3.85
N LEU A 92 11.88 -14.64 3.71
CA LEU A 92 12.90 -13.99 2.89
C LEU A 92 14.27 -13.91 3.57
N ASN A 93 14.33 -14.20 4.88
CA ASN A 93 15.52 -14.00 5.71
C ASN A 93 16.14 -12.61 5.51
N ALA A 94 15.29 -11.59 5.47
CA ALA A 94 15.68 -10.22 5.16
C ALA A 94 15.22 -9.27 6.27
N ASP A 95 16.14 -8.42 6.72
CA ASP A 95 15.84 -7.31 7.63
C ASP A 95 15.50 -6.06 6.82
N PHE A 96 14.25 -5.65 6.86
CA PHE A 96 13.79 -4.38 6.30
C PHE A 96 13.22 -3.42 7.36
N ASP A 97 13.80 -3.49 8.57
CA ASP A 97 13.43 -2.62 9.71
C ASP A 97 11.94 -2.72 10.06
N LEU A 98 11.38 -3.94 9.97
CA LEU A 98 9.99 -4.21 10.32
C LEU A 98 9.81 -4.13 11.83
N LYS A 99 9.00 -3.19 12.29
CA LYS A 99 8.71 -2.97 13.71
C LYS A 99 7.21 -2.84 13.94
N MET A 100 6.72 -3.65 14.85
CA MET A 100 5.32 -3.65 15.30
C MET A 100 5.25 -2.96 16.64
N THR A 101 5.30 -1.62 16.63
CA THR A 101 5.36 -0.81 17.85
C THR A 101 4.03 -0.18 18.23
N GLY A 102 2.97 -0.54 17.49
CA GLY A 102 1.66 0.08 17.62
C GLY A 102 1.55 1.42 16.88
N GLY A 103 0.32 1.87 16.72
CA GLY A 103 -0.01 3.16 16.12
C GLY A 103 -0.88 3.99 17.05
N LEU A 104 -0.60 5.28 17.12
CA LEU A 104 -1.32 6.25 17.93
C LEU A 104 -2.04 7.24 17.02
N MET A 105 -3.37 7.27 17.07
CA MET A 105 -4.18 8.31 16.46
C MET A 105 -4.52 9.36 17.51
N VAL A 106 -3.80 10.49 17.49
CA VAL A 106 -3.90 11.52 18.52
C VAL A 106 -5.08 12.45 18.32
N ALA A 107 -5.62 12.96 19.44
CA ALA A 107 -6.70 13.94 19.51
C ALA A 107 -6.22 15.23 20.18
N GLU A 108 -6.70 16.39 19.70
CA GLU A 108 -6.45 17.73 20.24
C GLU A 108 -7.64 18.32 20.99
N SER A 109 -8.76 17.62 20.98
CA SER A 109 -9.96 18.03 21.71
C SER A 109 -10.72 16.82 22.26
N GLN A 110 -11.58 17.08 23.27
CA GLN A 110 -12.43 16.04 23.83
C GLN A 110 -13.38 15.46 22.77
N ASP A 111 -13.95 16.30 21.90
CA ASP A 111 -14.84 15.85 20.81
C ASP A 111 -14.16 14.87 19.84
N GLN A 112 -12.87 15.12 19.54
CA GLN A 112 -12.07 14.19 18.74
C GLN A 112 -11.85 12.87 19.48
N LEU A 113 -11.48 12.93 20.76
CA LEU A 113 -11.25 11.73 21.58
C LEU A 113 -12.52 10.91 21.76
N ASP A 114 -13.67 11.56 21.95
CA ASP A 114 -14.97 10.90 22.03
C ASP A 114 -15.34 10.20 20.71
N PHE A 115 -15.06 10.84 19.57
CA PHE A 115 -15.24 10.20 18.27
C PHE A 115 -14.33 8.99 18.09
N LEU A 116 -13.05 9.08 18.50
CA LEU A 116 -12.15 7.93 18.51
C LEU A 116 -12.69 6.80 19.39
N GLY A 117 -13.34 7.12 20.52
CA GLY A 117 -14.02 6.14 21.37
C GLY A 117 -15.14 5.40 20.65
N VAL A 118 -15.96 6.10 19.85
CA VAL A 118 -17.00 5.48 19.02
C VAL A 118 -16.39 4.59 17.94
N LYS A 119 -15.35 5.08 17.25
CA LYS A 119 -14.60 4.34 16.23
C LYS A 119 -13.98 3.06 16.83
N ALA A 120 -13.26 3.17 17.93
CA ALA A 120 -12.61 2.05 18.61
C ALA A 120 -13.59 0.94 19.02
N LYS A 121 -14.82 1.30 19.41
CA LYS A 121 -15.86 0.32 19.71
C LYS A 121 -16.22 -0.52 18.48
N ARG A 122 -16.35 0.10 17.30
CA ARG A 122 -16.61 -0.59 16.02
C ARG A 122 -15.44 -1.47 15.62
N GLU A 123 -14.23 -0.95 15.73
CA GLU A 123 -12.99 -1.67 15.36
C GLU A 123 -12.76 -2.91 16.21
N ARG A 124 -13.02 -2.83 17.53
CA ARG A 124 -12.97 -4.03 18.41
C ARG A 124 -13.98 -5.10 17.99
N GLN A 125 -15.18 -4.71 17.55
CA GLN A 125 -16.18 -5.65 17.03
C GLN A 125 -15.71 -6.35 15.74
N LEU A 126 -14.82 -5.72 14.99
CA LEU A 126 -14.23 -6.23 13.77
C LEU A 126 -12.86 -6.91 13.99
N GLY A 127 -12.47 -7.09 15.26
CA GLY A 127 -11.29 -7.87 15.65
C GLY A 127 -9.99 -7.09 15.79
N LEU A 128 -10.03 -5.75 15.84
CA LEU A 128 -8.85 -4.95 16.10
C LEU A 128 -8.57 -4.85 17.61
N ASP A 129 -7.28 -4.83 17.95
CA ASP A 129 -6.78 -4.54 19.29
C ASP A 129 -6.50 -3.04 19.41
N VAL A 130 -7.50 -2.31 19.92
CA VAL A 130 -7.47 -0.85 20.06
C VAL A 130 -7.90 -0.41 21.45
N GLU A 131 -7.26 0.64 21.95
CA GLU A 131 -7.50 1.22 23.28
C GLU A 131 -7.54 2.75 23.20
N ILE A 132 -8.42 3.40 23.97
CA ILE A 132 -8.42 4.84 24.15
C ILE A 132 -7.58 5.18 25.36
N LEU A 133 -6.59 6.06 25.15
CA LEU A 133 -5.67 6.56 26.15
C LEU A 133 -6.00 8.01 26.49
N ASP A 134 -6.13 8.32 27.76
CA ASP A 134 -6.12 9.70 28.22
C ASP A 134 -4.70 10.30 28.14
N ARG A 135 -4.58 11.58 28.47
CA ARG A 135 -3.29 12.28 28.41
C ARG A 135 -2.23 11.64 29.32
N ALA A 136 -2.58 11.22 30.52
CA ALA A 136 -1.64 10.65 31.47
C ALA A 136 -1.11 9.28 31.02
N GLN A 137 -2.01 8.44 30.49
CA GLN A 137 -1.67 7.15 29.90
C GLN A 137 -0.79 7.34 28.65
N LEU A 138 -1.14 8.32 27.81
CA LEU A 138 -0.38 8.63 26.60
C LEU A 138 1.05 9.13 26.94
N ASP A 139 1.20 10.01 27.93
CA ASP A 139 2.50 10.50 28.38
C ASP A 139 3.42 9.40 28.91
N ALA A 140 2.85 8.36 29.51
CA ALA A 140 3.61 7.22 30.01
C ALA A 140 4.29 6.41 28.91
N ILE A 141 3.72 6.36 27.69
CA ILE A 141 4.25 5.57 26.57
C ILE A 141 4.82 6.41 25.43
N ALA A 142 4.39 7.67 25.33
CA ALA A 142 4.71 8.57 24.22
C ALA A 142 4.90 10.03 24.70
N PRO A 143 5.91 10.31 25.55
CA PRO A 143 6.11 11.63 26.18
C PRO A 143 6.58 12.72 25.20
N TYR A 144 6.69 12.41 23.93
CA TYR A 144 7.16 13.31 22.87
C TYR A 144 6.06 14.20 22.27
N PHE A 145 4.80 13.98 22.63
CA PHE A 145 3.69 14.80 22.13
C PHE A 145 3.63 16.18 22.76
N GLY A 146 3.26 17.16 21.94
CA GLY A 146 3.02 18.53 22.37
C GLY A 146 1.86 18.64 23.39
N PRO A 147 1.79 19.76 24.13
CA PRO A 147 0.80 19.96 25.18
C PRO A 147 -0.64 20.09 24.67
N GLY A 148 -0.84 20.32 23.35
CA GLY A 148 -2.17 20.40 22.74
C GLY A 148 -2.85 19.04 22.56
N ILE A 149 -2.12 17.92 22.70
CA ILE A 149 -2.69 16.58 22.56
C ILE A 149 -3.37 16.20 23.90
N VAL A 150 -4.65 15.82 23.81
CA VAL A 150 -5.47 15.47 25.01
C VAL A 150 -5.57 13.96 25.25
N GLY A 151 -5.26 13.16 24.26
CA GLY A 151 -5.31 11.70 24.33
C GLY A 151 -5.12 11.08 22.94
N ALA A 152 -5.27 9.77 22.83
CA ALA A 152 -5.12 9.04 21.58
C ALA A 152 -5.91 7.73 21.58
N GLU A 153 -6.10 7.16 20.40
CA GLU A 153 -6.38 5.75 20.21
C GLU A 153 -5.08 5.03 19.89
N LEU A 154 -4.76 4.00 20.66
CA LEU A 154 -3.68 3.07 20.39
C LEU A 154 -4.23 1.85 19.66
N CYS A 155 -3.63 1.51 18.51
CA CYS A 155 -3.84 0.24 17.81
C CYS A 155 -2.57 -0.60 17.91
N ALA A 156 -2.62 -1.69 18.67
CA ALA A 156 -1.46 -2.55 18.91
C ALA A 156 -0.95 -3.27 17.64
N ASN A 157 -1.82 -3.48 16.67
CA ASN A 157 -1.51 -4.20 15.43
C ASN A 157 -0.78 -3.35 14.38
N GLU A 158 -0.62 -2.04 14.57
CA GLU A 158 0.06 -1.17 13.62
C GLU A 158 1.58 -1.25 13.72
N GLY A 159 2.24 -0.94 12.61
CA GLY A 159 3.69 -0.99 12.53
C GLY A 159 4.28 -0.15 11.41
N LYS A 160 5.56 -0.37 11.20
CA LYS A 160 6.35 0.32 10.18
C LYS A 160 7.45 -0.59 9.65
N LEU A 161 7.89 -0.33 8.43
CA LEU A 161 9.04 -0.97 7.82
C LEU A 161 9.76 0.04 6.90
N ASN A 162 11.00 -0.27 6.53
CA ASN A 162 11.72 0.52 5.53
C ASN A 162 11.37 -0.01 4.12
N PRO A 163 10.60 0.75 3.31
CA PRO A 163 10.13 0.28 2.01
C PRO A 163 11.26 0.10 1.00
N LEU A 164 12.38 0.83 1.12
CA LEU A 164 13.51 0.68 0.22
C LEU A 164 14.19 -0.68 0.42
N LEU A 165 14.42 -1.06 1.68
CA LEU A 165 15.00 -2.38 2.02
C LEU A 165 14.02 -3.51 1.66
N CYS A 166 12.73 -3.30 1.97
CA CYS A 166 11.70 -4.28 1.68
C CYS A 166 11.54 -4.55 0.18
N ASN A 167 11.42 -3.49 -0.64
CA ASN A 167 11.29 -3.64 -2.09
C ASN A 167 12.53 -4.31 -2.70
N ALA A 168 13.74 -4.00 -2.19
CA ALA A 168 14.97 -4.66 -2.62
C ALA A 168 14.98 -6.15 -2.27
N ALA A 169 14.53 -6.51 -1.06
CA ALA A 169 14.44 -7.91 -0.63
C ALA A 169 13.45 -8.72 -1.48
N ILE A 170 12.25 -8.17 -1.71
CA ILE A 170 11.23 -8.82 -2.56
C ILE A 170 11.74 -8.97 -4.00
N ARG A 171 12.40 -7.94 -4.54
CA ARG A 171 13.01 -8.02 -5.86
C ARG A 171 14.08 -9.12 -5.94
N SER A 172 14.96 -9.21 -4.95
CA SER A 172 15.99 -10.25 -4.89
C SER A 172 15.36 -11.64 -4.81
N TRP A 173 14.29 -11.80 -4.05
CA TRP A 173 13.55 -13.05 -3.95
C TRP A 173 13.01 -13.52 -5.30
N ILE A 174 12.28 -12.67 -6.03
CA ILE A 174 11.70 -13.07 -7.32
C ILE A 174 12.77 -13.39 -8.36
N LEU A 175 13.88 -12.63 -8.38
CA LEU A 175 15.00 -12.90 -9.29
C LEU A 175 15.68 -14.22 -8.97
N ALA A 176 15.88 -14.55 -7.68
CA ALA A 176 16.44 -15.82 -7.24
C ALA A 176 15.55 -17.02 -7.59
N ARG A 177 14.25 -16.81 -7.82
CA ARG A 177 13.29 -17.82 -8.31
C ARG A 177 13.21 -17.91 -9.83
N GLY A 178 14.02 -17.16 -10.56
CA GLY A 178 14.06 -17.19 -12.01
C GLY A 178 12.95 -16.37 -12.70
N VAL A 179 12.23 -15.52 -11.95
CA VAL A 179 11.24 -14.59 -12.54
C VAL A 179 11.96 -13.63 -13.48
N LEU A 180 11.48 -13.53 -14.73
CA LEU A 180 11.97 -12.53 -15.67
C LEU A 180 11.38 -11.17 -15.28
N LEU A 181 12.24 -10.15 -15.19
CA LEU A 181 11.84 -8.80 -14.84
C LEU A 181 12.22 -7.81 -15.93
N ALA A 182 11.22 -7.21 -16.58
CA ALA A 182 11.37 -6.19 -17.60
C ALA A 182 11.06 -4.81 -17.02
N GLU A 183 12.11 -4.10 -16.59
CA GLU A 183 12.00 -2.74 -16.04
C GLU A 183 12.11 -1.68 -17.13
N GLY A 184 11.45 -0.53 -16.91
CA GLY A 184 11.36 0.55 -17.86
C GLY A 184 10.56 0.16 -19.12
N VAL A 185 9.64 -0.81 -18.97
CA VAL A 185 8.81 -1.32 -20.06
C VAL A 185 7.34 -1.05 -19.74
N SER A 186 6.69 -0.26 -20.58
CA SER A 186 5.26 0.02 -20.45
C SER A 186 4.45 -0.96 -21.28
N VAL A 187 3.27 -1.35 -20.76
CA VAL A 187 2.28 -2.13 -21.50
C VAL A 187 1.33 -1.16 -22.20
N ALA A 188 1.28 -1.27 -23.54
CA ALA A 188 0.41 -0.45 -24.38
C ALA A 188 -0.98 -1.07 -24.61
N GLY A 189 -1.11 -2.39 -24.47
CA GLY A 189 -2.39 -3.06 -24.68
C GLY A 189 -2.32 -4.56 -24.36
N ILE A 190 -3.51 -5.11 -24.08
CA ILE A 190 -3.72 -6.53 -23.79
C ILE A 190 -4.89 -7.01 -24.65
N ALA A 191 -4.63 -7.98 -25.50
CA ALA A 191 -5.66 -8.56 -26.38
C ALA A 191 -5.75 -10.08 -26.20
N ARG A 192 -6.92 -10.65 -26.44
CA ARG A 192 -7.07 -12.12 -26.53
C ARG A 192 -6.29 -12.66 -27.73
N SER A 193 -5.59 -13.77 -27.52
CA SER A 193 -4.85 -14.48 -28.57
C SER A 193 -4.97 -15.98 -28.35
N GLY A 194 -5.81 -16.63 -29.13
CA GLY A 194 -6.17 -18.04 -28.91
C GLY A 194 -6.81 -18.24 -27.51
N THR A 195 -6.25 -19.15 -26.74
CA THR A 195 -6.68 -19.42 -25.35
C THR A 195 -6.03 -18.50 -24.32
N GLY A 196 -5.03 -17.68 -24.72
CA GLY A 196 -4.28 -16.76 -23.87
C GLY A 196 -4.39 -15.30 -24.31
N PHE A 197 -3.29 -14.58 -24.19
CA PHE A 197 -3.20 -13.14 -24.39
C PHE A 197 -1.99 -12.77 -25.23
N ALA A 198 -2.11 -11.69 -26.00
CA ALA A 198 -1.00 -10.93 -26.58
C ALA A 198 -0.84 -9.64 -25.77
N VAL A 199 0.28 -9.51 -25.04
CA VAL A 199 0.62 -8.33 -24.25
C VAL A 199 1.57 -7.49 -25.07
N THR A 200 1.10 -6.34 -25.55
CA THR A 200 1.89 -5.40 -26.35
C THR A 200 2.61 -4.43 -25.41
N THR A 201 3.93 -4.37 -25.55
CA THR A 201 4.78 -3.51 -24.72
C THR A 201 5.62 -2.57 -25.58
N THR A 202 6.30 -1.61 -24.94
CA THR A 202 7.27 -0.72 -25.62
C THR A 202 8.50 -1.46 -26.18
N ARG A 203 8.70 -2.75 -25.80
CA ARG A 203 9.82 -3.59 -26.29
C ARG A 203 9.36 -4.78 -27.14
N GLY A 204 8.10 -4.80 -27.61
CA GLY A 204 7.53 -5.87 -28.43
C GLY A 204 6.35 -6.53 -27.76
N THR A 205 5.82 -7.57 -28.41
CA THR A 205 4.64 -8.31 -27.95
C THR A 205 5.03 -9.66 -27.35
N VAL A 206 4.48 -9.99 -26.19
CA VAL A 206 4.66 -11.27 -25.50
C VAL A 206 3.35 -12.02 -25.51
N THR A 207 3.35 -13.28 -25.92
CA THR A 207 2.19 -14.18 -25.76
C THR A 207 2.19 -14.78 -24.37
N ALA A 208 1.06 -14.71 -23.65
CA ALA A 208 0.95 -15.23 -22.30
C ALA A 208 -0.30 -16.14 -22.14
N GLY A 209 -0.17 -17.18 -21.35
CA GLY A 209 -1.35 -18.01 -20.97
C GLY A 209 -2.27 -17.27 -20.01
N ARG A 210 -1.69 -16.50 -19.08
CA ARG A 210 -2.41 -15.75 -18.05
C ARG A 210 -1.82 -14.34 -17.88
N VAL A 211 -2.65 -13.41 -17.42
CA VAL A 211 -2.25 -12.02 -17.14
C VAL A 211 -2.75 -11.62 -15.77
N VAL A 212 -1.90 -10.94 -14.99
CA VAL A 212 -2.26 -10.30 -13.71
C VAL A 212 -2.13 -8.80 -13.85
N LEU A 213 -3.21 -8.07 -13.58
CA LEU A 213 -3.23 -6.62 -13.50
C LEU A 213 -2.89 -6.18 -12.07
N ALA A 214 -1.64 -5.78 -11.83
CA ALA A 214 -1.12 -5.29 -10.56
C ALA A 214 -0.48 -3.90 -10.69
N ALA A 215 -0.92 -3.11 -11.69
CA ALA A 215 -0.35 -1.82 -12.07
C ALA A 215 -0.88 -0.64 -11.24
N GLY A 216 -1.44 -0.91 -10.05
CA GLY A 216 -2.03 0.12 -9.20
C GLY A 216 -3.10 0.92 -9.96
N SER A 217 -3.04 2.25 -9.89
CA SER A 217 -3.98 3.14 -10.60
C SER A 217 -3.94 3.00 -12.13
N GLY A 218 -2.81 2.56 -12.69
CA GLY A 218 -2.68 2.28 -14.13
C GLY A 218 -3.56 1.12 -14.62
N THR A 219 -4.01 0.27 -13.72
CA THR A 219 -4.92 -0.86 -14.05
C THR A 219 -6.21 -0.38 -14.69
N ARG A 220 -6.76 0.77 -14.29
CA ARG A 220 -7.97 1.34 -14.88
C ARG A 220 -7.88 1.49 -16.40
N LEU A 221 -6.80 2.09 -16.88
CA LEU A 221 -6.61 2.34 -18.31
C LEU A 221 -6.36 1.03 -19.08
N LEU A 222 -5.57 0.13 -18.52
CA LEU A 222 -5.30 -1.18 -19.11
C LEU A 222 -6.59 -2.01 -19.23
N ALA A 223 -7.39 -2.07 -18.19
CA ALA A 223 -8.66 -2.80 -18.15
C ALA A 223 -9.69 -2.22 -19.12
N ALA A 224 -9.83 -0.89 -19.16
CA ALA A 224 -10.73 -0.19 -20.08
C ALA A 224 -10.34 -0.35 -21.56
N GLY A 225 -9.05 -0.54 -21.85
CA GLY A 225 -8.51 -0.76 -23.21
C GLY A 225 -8.65 -2.20 -23.72
N MET A 226 -9.15 -3.13 -22.91
CA MET A 226 -9.36 -4.53 -23.32
C MET A 226 -10.63 -4.70 -24.13
N ASN A 227 -10.78 -5.85 -24.79
CA ASN A 227 -12.00 -6.24 -25.48
C ASN A 227 -12.41 -7.68 -25.09
N PRO A 228 -13.51 -7.87 -24.31
CA PRO A 228 -14.37 -6.83 -23.77
C PRO A 228 -13.63 -5.93 -22.75
N ALA A 229 -14.04 -4.68 -22.65
CA ALA A 229 -13.54 -3.76 -21.65
C ALA A 229 -14.02 -4.15 -20.26
N ILE A 230 -13.17 -3.91 -19.24
CA ILE A 230 -13.49 -4.19 -17.84
C ILE A 230 -13.45 -2.88 -17.07
N ASN A 231 -14.43 -2.67 -16.23
CA ASN A 231 -14.48 -1.50 -15.36
C ASN A 231 -13.74 -1.80 -14.04
N ILE A 232 -12.54 -1.26 -13.89
CA ILE A 232 -11.80 -1.25 -12.62
C ILE A 232 -11.59 0.23 -12.24
N PRO A 233 -12.35 0.79 -11.30
CA PRO A 233 -12.35 2.22 -11.01
C PRO A 233 -11.17 2.66 -10.12
N ALA A 234 -9.97 2.13 -10.37
CA ALA A 234 -8.77 2.53 -9.66
C ALA A 234 -8.35 3.96 -10.03
N VAL A 235 -8.09 4.79 -9.03
CA VAL A 235 -7.73 6.21 -9.17
C VAL A 235 -6.37 6.45 -8.55
N ALA A 236 -5.57 7.32 -9.17
CA ALA A 236 -4.32 7.81 -8.62
C ALA A 236 -4.58 9.00 -7.69
N GLU A 237 -4.05 8.92 -6.47
CA GLU A 237 -4.01 10.04 -5.53
C GLU A 237 -2.56 10.43 -5.29
N PRO A 238 -2.11 11.58 -5.84
CA PRO A 238 -0.75 12.04 -5.62
C PRO A 238 -0.58 12.57 -4.20
N LEU A 239 0.35 11.99 -3.44
CA LEU A 239 0.60 12.28 -2.04
C LEU A 239 2.05 12.71 -1.80
N HIS A 240 2.21 13.68 -0.88
CA HIS A 240 3.47 14.28 -0.49
C HIS A 240 4.06 13.63 0.77
N MET A 241 5.39 13.47 0.81
CA MET A 241 6.15 13.01 1.96
C MET A 241 7.43 13.84 2.15
N ASN A 242 7.85 13.97 3.42
CA ASN A 242 9.12 14.55 3.85
C ASN A 242 9.91 13.53 4.68
N ILE A 243 11.23 13.66 4.70
CA ILE A 243 12.11 12.93 5.61
C ILE A 243 13.12 13.87 6.23
N THR A 244 13.36 13.72 7.54
CA THR A 244 14.31 14.52 8.28
C THR A 244 15.72 13.93 8.24
N GLU A 245 16.72 14.69 8.67
CA GLU A 245 17.99 14.14 9.10
C GLU A 245 17.79 13.12 10.24
N ALA A 246 18.80 12.29 10.47
CA ALA A 246 18.77 11.31 11.56
C ALA A 246 18.86 12.01 12.93
N THR A 247 18.12 11.47 13.88
CA THR A 247 18.17 11.88 15.30
C THR A 247 18.18 10.65 16.20
N ALA A 248 18.49 10.84 17.47
CA ALA A 248 18.31 9.80 18.49
C ALA A 248 16.84 9.30 18.49
N PRO A 249 16.55 8.11 19.04
CA PRO A 249 15.20 7.61 19.15
C PRO A 249 14.26 8.62 19.80
N LEU A 250 13.26 9.06 19.06
CA LEU A 250 12.29 10.08 19.48
C LEU A 250 10.85 9.55 19.38
N ILE A 251 10.49 8.98 18.22
CA ILE A 251 9.11 8.51 17.92
C ILE A 251 9.11 6.97 17.87
N SER A 252 8.50 6.35 18.86
CA SER A 252 8.42 4.88 18.94
C SER A 252 7.31 4.33 18.05
N HIS A 253 6.13 4.94 18.08
CA HIS A 253 4.91 4.48 17.43
C HIS A 253 4.77 5.01 15.99
N LEU A 254 3.87 4.42 15.22
CA LEU A 254 3.28 5.08 14.06
C LEU A 254 2.28 6.12 14.58
N VAL A 255 2.45 7.39 14.22
CA VAL A 255 1.59 8.48 14.71
C VAL A 255 0.67 8.96 13.60
N GLN A 256 -0.59 9.14 13.92
CA GLN A 256 -1.66 9.67 13.08
C GLN A 256 -2.46 10.70 13.87
N HIS A 257 -3.35 11.43 13.23
CA HIS A 257 -4.21 12.40 13.89
C HIS A 257 -5.70 12.16 13.54
N ALA A 258 -6.59 12.41 14.49
CA ALA A 258 -8.02 12.20 14.33
C ALA A 258 -8.63 12.93 13.13
N ASP A 259 -8.23 14.19 12.89
CA ASP A 259 -8.84 15.04 11.86
C ASP A 259 -7.84 15.64 10.85
N ARG A 260 -6.54 15.63 11.17
CA ARG A 260 -5.52 16.29 10.34
C ARG A 260 -4.73 15.28 9.51
N MET A 261 -4.21 15.73 8.38
CA MET A 261 -3.42 14.90 7.46
C MET A 261 -1.98 14.77 7.97
N ILE A 262 -1.71 13.78 8.81
CA ILE A 262 -0.36 13.50 9.32
C ILE A 262 -0.15 12.02 9.53
N THR A 263 1.03 11.54 9.16
CA THR A 263 1.63 10.32 9.68
C THR A 263 3.07 10.59 10.01
N LEU A 264 3.52 10.16 11.20
CA LEU A 264 4.91 10.26 11.63
C LEU A 264 5.41 8.87 11.99
N LYS A 265 6.65 8.59 11.62
CA LYS A 265 7.36 7.38 12.06
C LYS A 265 8.86 7.59 11.97
N GLN A 266 9.60 6.98 12.88
CA GLN A 266 11.06 7.01 12.88
C GLN A 266 11.60 5.64 12.49
N PHE A 267 12.51 5.58 11.53
CA PHE A 267 13.24 4.35 11.16
C PHE A 267 14.37 4.04 12.13
N GLY A 268 14.86 2.81 12.10
CA GLY A 268 16.03 2.39 12.89
C GLY A 268 17.30 3.17 12.56
N THR A 269 17.38 3.77 11.38
CA THR A 269 18.46 4.67 10.94
C THR A 269 18.36 6.09 11.52
N GLY A 270 17.30 6.40 12.29
CA GLY A 270 17.09 7.65 13.00
C GLY A 270 16.30 8.72 12.26
N GLN A 271 16.09 8.61 10.95
CA GLN A 271 15.28 9.57 10.19
C GLN A 271 13.80 9.44 10.53
N ILE A 272 13.10 10.58 10.54
CA ILE A 272 11.65 10.64 10.71
C ILE A 272 11.01 10.92 9.35
N VAL A 273 10.10 10.02 8.93
CA VAL A 273 9.25 10.25 7.76
C VAL A 273 7.95 10.91 8.20
N ILE A 274 7.60 11.99 7.50
CA ILE A 274 6.41 12.79 7.70
C ILE A 274 5.56 12.69 6.44
N GLY A 275 4.34 12.18 6.57
CA GLY A 275 3.38 11.99 5.47
C GLY A 275 1.96 12.27 5.93
N GLY A 276 0.97 11.50 5.43
CA GLY A 276 -0.40 11.52 5.94
C GLY A 276 -1.43 12.16 5.03
N GLY A 277 -1.25 12.04 3.72
CA GLY A 277 -2.28 12.42 2.76
C GLY A 277 -2.24 13.89 2.31
N TRP A 278 -1.16 14.62 2.56
CA TRP A 278 -0.96 15.93 1.94
C TRP A 278 -0.88 15.81 0.43
N PRO A 279 -1.58 16.69 -0.33
CA PRO A 279 -1.64 16.59 -1.78
C PRO A 279 -0.27 16.83 -2.42
N ALA A 280 -0.06 16.16 -3.52
CA ALA A 280 0.99 16.44 -4.49
C ALA A 280 0.31 16.68 -5.85
N ARG A 281 1.05 17.15 -6.86
CA ARG A 281 0.53 17.44 -8.17
C ARG A 281 0.85 16.31 -9.13
N GLN A 282 -0.07 16.04 -10.03
CA GLN A 282 0.15 15.17 -11.19
C GLN A 282 -0.46 15.83 -12.42
N ASP A 283 0.33 16.54 -13.21
CA ASP A 283 -0.16 17.34 -14.33
C ASP A 283 -0.57 16.50 -15.55
N VAL A 284 0.03 15.32 -15.69
CA VAL A 284 -0.27 14.40 -16.79
C VAL A 284 -0.71 13.05 -16.24
N PRO A 285 -1.85 12.52 -16.66
CA PRO A 285 -2.27 11.16 -16.30
C PRO A 285 -1.16 10.14 -16.61
N GLY A 286 -0.78 9.33 -15.62
CA GLY A 286 0.34 8.40 -15.73
C GLY A 286 1.74 9.04 -15.64
N GLY A 287 1.85 10.36 -15.41
CA GLY A 287 3.10 11.05 -15.13
C GLY A 287 3.61 10.82 -13.69
N HIS A 288 4.77 11.38 -13.38
CA HIS A 288 5.28 11.40 -12.00
C HIS A 288 4.46 12.37 -11.15
N ALA A 289 4.31 12.05 -9.87
CA ALA A 289 3.78 13.00 -8.91
C ALA A 289 4.87 14.02 -8.53
N GLU A 290 4.49 15.28 -8.43
CA GLU A 290 5.38 16.40 -8.12
C GLU A 290 5.05 17.01 -6.76
N VAL A 291 6.10 17.41 -6.04
CA VAL A 291 5.98 18.04 -4.73
C VAL A 291 5.41 19.45 -4.85
N GLU A 292 4.49 19.80 -3.96
CA GLU A 292 3.99 21.16 -3.79
C GLU A 292 4.60 21.82 -2.54
N LEU A 293 5.12 23.04 -2.69
CA LEU A 293 5.76 23.77 -1.58
C LEU A 293 4.77 24.01 -0.43
N ALA A 294 3.50 24.28 -0.73
CA ALA A 294 2.45 24.45 0.28
C ALA A 294 2.28 23.20 1.15
N SER A 295 2.26 22.01 0.52
CA SER A 295 2.17 20.72 1.21
C SER A 295 3.42 20.44 2.05
N LEU A 296 4.61 20.75 1.52
CA LEU A 296 5.86 20.62 2.27
C LEU A 296 5.81 21.43 3.56
N ILE A 297 5.49 22.72 3.47
CA ILE A 297 5.48 23.64 4.62
C ILE A 297 4.41 23.21 5.62
N ALA A 298 3.19 22.94 5.15
CA ALA A 298 2.07 22.62 6.03
C ALA A 298 2.25 21.26 6.75
N ASN A 299 2.78 20.25 6.03
CA ASN A 299 3.08 18.94 6.59
C ASN A 299 4.18 19.01 7.66
N ALA A 300 5.26 19.74 7.39
CA ALA A 300 6.35 19.95 8.36
C ALA A 300 5.89 20.76 9.58
N SER A 301 5.09 21.82 9.38
CA SER A 301 4.54 22.64 10.47
C SER A 301 3.61 21.83 11.36
N LEU A 302 2.78 20.96 10.78
CA LEU A 302 1.90 20.09 11.56
C LEU A 302 2.69 19.02 12.33
N ALA A 303 3.76 18.48 11.74
CA ALA A 303 4.63 17.54 12.44
C ALA A 303 5.26 18.18 13.69
N GLN A 304 5.78 19.40 13.58
CA GLN A 304 6.30 20.17 14.70
C GLN A 304 5.22 20.51 15.75
N HIS A 305 4.00 20.81 15.31
CA HIS A 305 2.89 21.09 16.21
C HIS A 305 2.54 19.86 17.08
N ILE A 306 2.51 18.68 16.49
CA ILE A 306 2.19 17.41 17.18
C ILE A 306 3.37 16.93 18.03
N VAL A 307 4.60 16.98 17.49
CA VAL A 307 5.84 16.58 18.16
C VAL A 307 6.84 17.74 18.09
N PRO A 308 6.87 18.63 19.08
CA PRO A 308 7.64 19.87 19.02
C PRO A 308 9.13 19.70 18.71
N SER A 309 9.73 18.62 19.17
CA SER A 309 11.16 18.32 18.95
C SER A 309 11.53 18.14 17.47
N ILE A 310 10.56 17.82 16.59
CA ILE A 310 10.80 17.72 15.13
C ILE A 310 11.23 19.08 14.56
N GLY A 311 10.76 20.19 15.12
CA GLY A 311 11.10 21.54 14.66
C GLY A 311 12.59 21.88 14.69
N ASN A 312 13.41 21.11 15.42
CA ASN A 312 14.86 21.27 15.47
C ASN A 312 15.60 20.49 14.37
N LEU A 313 14.88 19.67 13.58
CA LEU A 313 15.46 18.80 12.57
C LEU A 313 15.34 19.42 11.18
N ARG A 314 16.37 19.21 10.36
CA ARG A 314 16.35 19.60 8.96
C ARG A 314 15.61 18.54 8.12
N ILE A 315 14.75 18.99 7.21
CA ILE A 315 14.24 18.15 6.14
C ILE A 315 15.35 17.97 5.11
N ILE A 316 15.76 16.73 4.88
CA ILE A 316 16.85 16.39 3.94
C ILE A 316 16.36 15.94 2.58
N ARG A 317 15.09 15.49 2.49
CA ARG A 317 14.46 15.10 1.24
C ARG A 317 12.96 15.25 1.33
N THR A 318 12.36 15.58 0.21
CA THR A 318 10.93 15.57 -0.03
C THR A 318 10.64 14.83 -1.34
N TRP A 319 9.51 14.12 -1.40
CA TRP A 319 9.09 13.41 -2.60
C TRP A 319 7.58 13.27 -2.64
N ALA A 320 7.07 12.86 -3.79
CA ALA A 320 5.67 12.52 -3.97
C ALA A 320 5.54 11.11 -4.55
N GLY A 321 4.41 10.46 -4.25
CA GLY A 321 4.05 9.14 -4.76
C GLY A 321 2.58 9.09 -5.12
N LEU A 322 2.17 8.02 -5.79
CA LEU A 322 0.77 7.78 -6.14
C LEU A 322 0.17 6.71 -5.24
N ASN A 323 -0.81 7.07 -4.43
CA ASN A 323 -1.68 6.09 -3.79
C ASN A 323 -2.71 5.58 -4.81
N THR A 324 -3.18 4.35 -4.63
CA THR A 324 -4.24 3.78 -5.47
C THR A 324 -5.48 3.64 -4.63
N SER A 325 -6.49 4.45 -4.94
CA SER A 325 -7.82 4.37 -4.34
C SER A 325 -8.81 3.69 -5.26
N VAL A 326 -9.83 3.05 -4.71
CA VAL A 326 -10.96 2.46 -5.43
C VAL A 326 -12.24 3.01 -4.80
N ASP A 327 -12.88 2.26 -3.93
CA ASP A 327 -14.13 2.62 -3.25
C ASP A 327 -14.08 2.26 -1.75
N GLY A 328 -12.88 2.33 -1.17
CA GLY A 328 -12.60 1.92 0.21
C GLY A 328 -12.26 0.44 0.35
N MET A 329 -12.26 -0.33 -0.75
CA MET A 329 -11.88 -1.75 -0.77
C MET A 329 -10.89 -2.07 -1.90
N GLY A 330 -10.22 -3.23 -1.80
CA GLY A 330 -9.41 -3.80 -2.89
C GLY A 330 -10.25 -4.41 -4.01
N VAL A 331 -9.55 -4.77 -5.11
CA VAL A 331 -10.10 -5.57 -6.22
C VAL A 331 -9.17 -6.76 -6.44
N LEU A 332 -9.63 -7.96 -6.11
CA LEU A 332 -8.81 -9.16 -6.02
C LEU A 332 -9.48 -10.36 -6.72
N GLY A 333 -8.71 -11.10 -7.50
CA GLY A 333 -9.12 -12.40 -8.04
C GLY A 333 -9.27 -12.45 -9.54
N ALA A 334 -9.92 -13.51 -10.02
CA ALA A 334 -10.15 -13.76 -11.43
C ALA A 334 -11.21 -12.81 -12.01
N VAL A 335 -11.12 -12.54 -13.30
CA VAL A 335 -12.16 -11.86 -14.09
C VAL A 335 -12.93 -12.91 -14.87
N PRO A 336 -14.15 -13.30 -14.45
CA PRO A 336 -14.87 -14.44 -15.06
C PRO A 336 -15.17 -14.23 -16.53
N ALA A 337 -15.48 -13.00 -16.94
CA ALA A 337 -15.74 -12.65 -18.35
C ALA A 337 -14.51 -12.86 -19.25
N ILE A 338 -13.30 -12.93 -18.69
CA ILE A 338 -12.05 -13.11 -19.44
C ILE A 338 -11.18 -14.16 -18.74
N PRO A 339 -11.41 -15.46 -19.02
CA PRO A 339 -10.63 -16.55 -18.43
C PRO A 339 -9.12 -16.37 -18.60
N GLY A 340 -8.37 -16.53 -17.51
CA GLY A 340 -6.92 -16.32 -17.47
C GLY A 340 -6.48 -14.90 -17.12
N LEU A 341 -7.43 -13.97 -16.95
CA LEU A 341 -7.15 -12.61 -16.45
C LEU A 341 -7.44 -12.52 -14.95
N PHE A 342 -6.52 -11.85 -14.22
CA PHE A 342 -6.62 -11.65 -12.78
C PHE A 342 -6.33 -10.21 -12.43
N VAL A 343 -6.89 -9.73 -11.32
CA VAL A 343 -6.66 -8.39 -10.76
C VAL A 343 -6.09 -8.52 -9.35
N ALA A 344 -5.11 -7.69 -9.03
CA ALA A 344 -4.47 -7.63 -7.71
C ALA A 344 -4.26 -6.16 -7.30
N ILE A 345 -5.31 -5.53 -6.78
CA ILE A 345 -5.32 -4.16 -6.25
C ILE A 345 -5.81 -4.19 -4.81
N PRO A 346 -4.94 -3.98 -3.81
CA PRO A 346 -5.34 -4.00 -2.39
C PRO A 346 -6.22 -2.83 -1.93
N GLY A 347 -6.30 -1.74 -2.72
CA GLY A 347 -6.97 -0.49 -2.33
C GLY A 347 -6.05 0.48 -1.59
N ASP A 348 -6.63 1.39 -0.79
CA ASP A 348 -5.95 2.55 -0.19
C ASP A 348 -4.74 2.23 0.69
N ALA A 349 -4.80 1.15 1.48
CA ALA A 349 -3.67 0.68 2.27
C ALA A 349 -2.82 -0.36 1.52
N GLY A 350 -2.53 -0.08 0.26
CA GLY A 350 -1.92 -1.02 -0.69
C GLY A 350 -0.60 -1.63 -0.23
N TYR A 351 0.18 -0.92 0.58
CA TYR A 351 1.42 -1.48 1.13
C TYR A 351 1.14 -2.44 2.28
N THR A 352 0.28 -2.07 3.23
CA THR A 352 -0.10 -2.94 4.36
C THR A 352 -0.70 -4.27 3.86
N LEU A 353 -1.69 -4.17 2.99
CA LEU A 353 -2.44 -5.32 2.48
C LEU A 353 -1.72 -6.07 1.34
N GLY A 354 -0.68 -5.46 0.74
CA GLY A 354 -0.07 -5.91 -0.51
C GLY A 354 0.32 -7.38 -0.56
N PRO A 355 1.20 -7.86 0.33
CA PRO A 355 1.64 -9.27 0.28
C PRO A 355 0.53 -10.27 0.56
N LEU A 356 -0.38 -9.99 1.52
CA LEU A 356 -1.52 -10.86 1.78
C LEU A 356 -2.45 -10.92 0.56
N SER A 357 -2.80 -9.76 -0.02
CA SER A 357 -3.62 -9.71 -1.24
C SER A 357 -2.97 -10.46 -2.40
N ALA A 358 -1.66 -10.33 -2.55
CA ALA A 358 -0.90 -11.06 -3.56
C ALA A 358 -0.97 -12.58 -3.34
N ARG A 359 -0.88 -13.03 -2.09
CA ARG A 359 -1.02 -14.45 -1.73
C ARG A 359 -2.42 -14.97 -2.06
N LEU A 360 -3.46 -14.23 -1.70
CA LEU A 360 -4.85 -14.61 -1.97
C LEU A 360 -5.12 -14.72 -3.47
N VAL A 361 -4.59 -13.80 -4.30
CA VAL A 361 -4.70 -13.88 -5.76
C VAL A 361 -3.88 -15.06 -6.32
N ALA A 362 -2.69 -15.30 -5.82
CA ALA A 362 -1.88 -16.45 -6.22
C ALA A 362 -2.58 -17.79 -5.91
N ASP A 363 -3.25 -17.90 -4.75
CA ASP A 363 -4.03 -19.09 -4.40
C ASP A 363 -5.17 -19.33 -5.40
N VAL A 364 -5.91 -18.28 -5.81
CA VAL A 364 -6.93 -18.39 -6.87
C VAL A 364 -6.31 -18.84 -8.19
N MET A 365 -5.15 -18.30 -8.56
CA MET A 365 -4.45 -18.67 -9.80
C MET A 365 -3.95 -20.12 -9.80
N LEU A 366 -3.74 -20.70 -8.63
CA LEU A 366 -3.32 -22.09 -8.42
C LEU A 366 -4.50 -23.04 -8.17
N ASP A 367 -5.74 -22.56 -8.38
CA ASP A 367 -6.97 -23.32 -8.10
C ASP A 367 -7.05 -23.81 -6.65
N ARG A 368 -6.46 -23.04 -5.73
CA ARG A 368 -6.52 -23.26 -4.29
C ARG A 368 -7.58 -22.38 -3.65
N LYS A 369 -8.17 -22.87 -2.56
CA LYS A 369 -9.03 -22.01 -1.72
C LYS A 369 -8.16 -20.95 -1.04
N PRO A 370 -8.42 -19.66 -1.27
CA PRO A 370 -7.71 -18.60 -0.55
C PRO A 370 -7.88 -18.73 0.97
N GLY A 371 -6.85 -18.36 1.73
CA GLY A 371 -6.87 -18.42 3.18
C GLY A 371 -7.90 -17.48 3.83
N GLU A 372 -8.35 -16.46 3.07
CA GLU A 372 -9.39 -15.52 3.48
C GLU A 372 -10.49 -15.43 2.42
N ASP A 373 -11.69 -15.03 2.83
CA ASP A 373 -12.78 -14.79 1.89
C ASP A 373 -12.52 -13.54 1.05
N ILE A 374 -12.33 -13.73 -0.25
CA ILE A 374 -12.15 -12.64 -1.21
C ILE A 374 -13.42 -12.30 -1.99
N SER A 375 -14.54 -12.93 -1.69
CA SER A 375 -15.80 -12.71 -2.43
C SER A 375 -16.25 -11.24 -2.46
N PRO A 376 -16.07 -10.42 -1.38
CA PRO A 376 -16.41 -9.00 -1.43
C PRO A 376 -15.50 -8.17 -2.32
N PHE A 377 -14.30 -8.67 -2.66
CA PHE A 377 -13.26 -7.94 -3.39
C PHE A 377 -13.17 -8.31 -4.87
N ARG A 378 -14.04 -9.18 -5.35
CA ARG A 378 -14.01 -9.66 -6.73
C ARG A 378 -14.30 -8.54 -7.74
N PRO A 379 -13.66 -8.61 -8.95
CA PRO A 379 -13.87 -7.61 -10.00
C PRO A 379 -15.33 -7.44 -10.43
N GLU A 380 -16.14 -8.52 -10.40
CA GLU A 380 -17.54 -8.53 -10.83
C GLU A 380 -18.44 -7.54 -10.07
N ARG A 381 -18.02 -7.08 -8.91
CA ARG A 381 -18.79 -6.06 -8.17
C ARG A 381 -18.91 -4.72 -8.89
N PHE A 382 -18.20 -4.54 -10.00
CA PHE A 382 -18.26 -3.35 -10.85
C PHE A 382 -18.91 -3.61 -12.23
N GLU A 383 -19.44 -4.81 -12.46
CA GLU A 383 -20.18 -5.18 -13.66
C GLU A 383 -21.66 -4.75 -13.61
#